data_a4bca35ded30a0a8b0b9dac105a7bad6
#
_entry.id   a4bca35ded30a0a8b0b9dac105a7bad6
#
_cell.length_a   1.000
_cell.length_b   1.000
_cell.length_c   1.000
_cell.angle_alpha   90.00
_cell.angle_beta   90.00
_cell.angle_gamma   90.00
#
_symmetry.space_group_name_H-M   'P 1'
#
loop_
_entity.id
_entity.type
_entity.pdbx_description
1 polymer ?
#
loop_
_entity_poly.entity_id
_entity_poly.type
_entity_poly.pdbx_seq_one_letter_code
_entity_poly.pdbx_strand_id
1 'polypeptide(L)'
;IAGVINNRLKADMPLQMCPTVLYPLTNGMYDKSQVLYEDLELDSPYNTYKNAGLPVGPICNPGIACINAVLYPQEHNYLYYHVGDEEAGTHIFTEDYEEHIDTQIIGGPNGVTTEGDESSEESATEESQ
;
A
#
# COMPACT_ATOMS: atom_id res chain seq x y z
N ILE A 1 6.30 3.21 -8.25
CA ILE A 1 5.80 3.23 -6.87
C ILE A 1 6.28 4.49 -6.15
N ALA A 2 7.57 4.78 -6.17
CA ALA A 2 8.10 5.98 -5.50
C ALA A 2 7.40 7.25 -5.97
N GLY A 3 7.08 7.35 -7.27
CA GLY A 3 6.34 8.48 -7.81
C GLY A 3 4.92 8.57 -7.27
N VAL A 4 4.27 7.45 -7.04
CA VAL A 4 2.93 7.42 -6.43
C VAL A 4 2.99 7.98 -5.00
N ILE A 5 3.99 7.58 -4.24
CA ILE A 5 4.19 8.09 -2.88
C ILE A 5 4.37 9.62 -2.90
N ASN A 6 5.24 10.10 -3.78
CA ASN A 6 5.47 11.54 -3.91
C ASN A 6 4.20 12.29 -4.33
N ASN A 7 3.44 11.72 -5.26
CA ASN A 7 2.19 12.35 -5.72
C ASN A 7 1.17 12.44 -4.60
N ARG A 8 1.04 11.39 -3.80
CA ARG A 8 0.12 11.41 -2.65
C ARG A 8 0.56 12.42 -1.59
N LEU A 9 1.85 12.50 -1.31
CA LEU A 9 2.36 13.49 -0.37
C LEU A 9 2.06 14.92 -0.84
N LYS A 10 2.23 15.20 -2.13
CA LYS A 10 1.92 16.51 -2.70
C LYS A 10 0.44 16.83 -2.65
N ALA A 11 -0.41 15.83 -2.75
CA ALA A 11 -1.87 15.99 -2.74
C ALA A 11 -2.46 15.93 -1.32
N ASP A 12 -1.63 15.83 -0.29
CA ASP A 12 -2.06 15.64 1.10
C ASP A 12 -2.93 14.38 1.29
N MET A 13 -2.67 13.36 0.51
CA MET A 13 -3.37 12.07 0.63
C MET A 13 -2.62 11.16 1.60
N PRO A 14 -3.34 10.46 2.49
CA PRO A 14 -2.70 9.41 3.30
C PRO A 14 -2.04 8.38 2.39
N LEU A 15 -0.90 7.85 2.77
CA LEU A 15 -0.19 6.88 1.95
C LEU A 15 -0.92 5.54 1.86
N GLN A 16 -1.58 5.13 2.94
CA GLN A 16 -2.40 3.92 3.00
C GLN A 16 -1.66 2.69 2.45
N MET A 17 -0.50 2.43 3.02
CA MET A 17 0.36 1.33 2.58
C MET A 17 0.34 0.20 3.60
N CYS A 18 -0.01 -1.00 3.16
CA CYS A 18 -0.09 -2.18 4.03
C CYS A 18 1.20 -2.48 4.79
N PRO A 19 2.39 -2.36 4.21
CA PRO A 19 3.63 -2.60 4.96
C PRO A 19 3.78 -1.74 6.20
N THR A 20 3.22 -0.54 6.23
CA THR A 20 3.29 0.35 7.39
C THR A 20 2.40 -0.12 8.54
N VAL A 21 1.42 -0.97 8.25
CA VAL A 21 0.60 -1.64 9.27
C VAL A 21 1.27 -2.94 9.69
N LEU A 22 1.77 -3.71 8.73
CA LEU A 22 2.40 -5.00 9.01
C LEU A 22 3.64 -4.87 9.89
N TYR A 23 4.42 -3.83 9.69
CA TYR A 23 5.66 -3.66 10.46
C TYR A 23 5.40 -3.61 11.97
N PRO A 24 4.57 -2.69 12.49
CA PRO A 24 4.29 -2.68 13.94
C PRO A 24 3.45 -3.87 14.40
N LEU A 25 2.56 -4.37 13.55
CA LEU A 25 1.69 -5.49 13.91
C LEU A 25 2.47 -6.78 14.14
N THR A 26 3.55 -6.99 13.40
CA THR A 26 4.38 -8.19 13.47
C THR A 26 5.71 -7.95 14.17
N ASN A 27 5.93 -6.79 14.77
CA ASN A 27 7.21 -6.40 15.37
C ASN A 27 8.38 -6.53 14.40
N GLY A 28 8.13 -6.22 13.12
CA GLY A 28 9.14 -6.27 12.07
C GLY A 28 9.43 -7.64 11.52
N MET A 29 8.74 -8.66 11.98
CA MET A 29 8.98 -10.03 11.54
C MET A 29 8.33 -10.36 10.20
N TYR A 30 7.31 -9.60 9.83
CA TYR A 30 6.55 -9.79 8.58
C TYR A 30 6.08 -11.25 8.39
N ASP A 31 5.71 -11.89 9.50
CA ASP A 31 5.23 -13.27 9.47
C ASP A 31 3.72 -13.36 9.16
N LYS A 32 3.10 -12.25 8.85
CA LYS A 32 1.74 -12.17 8.36
C LYS A 32 1.77 -11.57 6.95
N SER A 33 1.17 -12.24 5.98
CA SER A 33 1.26 -11.85 4.58
C SER A 33 0.10 -10.98 4.09
N GLN A 34 -1.02 -10.97 4.81
CA GLN A 34 -2.18 -10.18 4.43
C GLN A 34 -2.63 -9.29 5.57
N VAL A 35 -3.15 -8.10 5.21
CA VAL A 35 -3.72 -7.17 6.16
C VAL A 35 -5.23 -7.37 6.16
N LEU A 36 -5.80 -7.63 7.33
CA LEU A 36 -7.23 -7.72 7.50
C LEU A 36 -7.81 -6.33 7.67
N TYR A 37 -9.09 -6.19 7.36
CA TYR A 37 -9.77 -4.90 7.47
C TYR A 37 -9.63 -4.31 8.88
N GLU A 38 -9.76 -5.16 9.90
CA GLU A 38 -9.62 -4.74 11.30
C GLU A 38 -8.20 -4.29 11.65
N ASP A 39 -7.18 -4.81 10.94
CA ASP A 39 -5.79 -4.42 11.17
C ASP A 39 -5.53 -2.96 10.81
N LEU A 40 -6.34 -2.39 9.93
CA LEU A 40 -6.21 -0.98 9.52
C LEU A 40 -6.51 -0.02 10.67
N GLU A 41 -7.18 -0.49 11.71
CA GLU A 41 -7.51 0.29 12.89
C GLU A 41 -6.38 0.34 13.92
N LEU A 42 -5.25 -0.33 13.63
CA LEU A 42 -4.11 -0.37 14.54
C LEU A 42 -3.66 1.05 14.93
N ASP A 43 -3.62 1.31 16.23
CA ASP A 43 -3.17 2.59 16.75
C ASP A 43 -1.64 2.59 16.86
N SER A 44 -1.00 3.01 15.79
CA SER A 44 0.46 3.07 15.70
C SER A 44 0.88 4.28 14.87
N PRO A 45 1.95 4.99 15.28
CA PRO A 45 2.45 6.11 14.47
C PRO A 45 3.00 5.67 13.12
N TYR A 46 3.24 4.37 12.92
CA TYR A 46 3.62 3.83 11.61
C TYR A 46 2.44 3.71 10.66
N ASN A 47 1.21 3.59 11.18
CA ASN A 47 0.03 3.29 10.37
C ASN A 47 -0.35 4.47 9.47
N THR A 48 -0.09 4.35 8.16
CA THR A 48 -0.39 5.40 7.19
C THR A 48 -1.86 5.46 6.78
N TYR A 49 -2.70 4.56 7.25
CA TYR A 49 -4.16 4.68 7.11
C TYR A 49 -4.75 5.66 8.11
N LYS A 50 -4.10 5.82 9.26
CA LYS A 50 -4.56 6.71 10.32
C LYS A 50 -3.78 8.00 10.43
N ASN A 51 -2.55 8.01 9.96
CA ASN A 51 -1.65 9.16 10.08
C ASN A 51 -1.21 9.60 8.68
N ALA A 52 -1.43 10.86 8.38
CA ALA A 52 -1.01 11.44 7.10
C ALA A 52 0.51 11.53 7.04
N GLY A 53 1.04 11.51 5.81
CA GLY A 53 2.47 11.65 5.58
C GLY A 53 3.25 10.36 5.72
N LEU A 54 4.56 10.49 5.83
CA LEU A 54 5.46 9.36 5.98
C LEU A 54 5.30 8.70 7.35
N PRO A 55 5.59 7.39 7.46
CA PRO A 55 5.59 6.73 8.76
C PRO A 55 6.68 7.33 9.66
N VAL A 56 6.55 7.10 10.96
CA VAL A 56 7.41 7.70 11.97
C VAL A 56 8.88 7.26 11.86
N GLY A 57 9.15 6.17 11.19
CA GLY A 57 10.51 5.68 11.01
C GLY A 57 10.58 4.62 9.92
N PRO A 58 11.78 4.09 9.64
CA PRO A 58 11.95 3.06 8.61
C PRO A 58 11.28 1.76 9.02
N ILE A 59 10.82 1.02 8.01
CA ILE A 59 10.15 -0.26 8.19
C ILE A 59 10.89 -1.42 7.52
N CYS A 60 11.97 -1.13 6.82
CA CYS A 60 12.76 -2.14 6.13
C CYS A 60 14.17 -1.61 5.86
N ASN A 61 14.99 -2.46 5.29
CA ASN A 61 16.34 -2.15 4.87
C ASN A 61 16.35 -2.19 3.32
N PRO A 62 16.14 -1.05 2.65
CA PRO A 62 15.97 -1.06 1.21
C PRO A 62 17.27 -1.32 0.46
N GLY A 63 17.17 -1.99 -0.69
CA GLY A 63 18.29 -2.17 -1.59
C GLY A 63 18.57 -0.92 -2.41
N ILE A 64 19.70 -0.95 -3.15
CA ILE A 64 20.14 0.21 -3.92
C ILE A 64 19.13 0.63 -5.00
N ALA A 65 18.41 -0.33 -5.59
CA ALA A 65 17.41 -0.02 -6.61
C ALA A 65 16.27 0.81 -6.03
N CYS A 66 15.82 0.49 -4.81
CA CYS A 66 14.77 1.25 -4.13
C CYS A 66 15.25 2.64 -3.73
N ILE A 67 16.49 2.74 -3.27
CA ILE A 67 17.07 4.03 -2.90
C ILE A 67 17.16 4.94 -4.12
N ASN A 68 17.63 4.41 -5.26
CA ASN A 68 17.69 5.17 -6.50
C ASN A 68 16.29 5.59 -6.98
N ALA A 69 15.29 4.73 -6.81
CA ALA A 69 13.92 5.05 -7.19
C ALA A 69 13.36 6.24 -6.41
N VAL A 70 13.74 6.37 -5.15
CA VAL A 70 13.33 7.51 -4.31
C VAL A 70 14.08 8.78 -4.68
N LEU A 71 15.37 8.67 -4.97
CA LEU A 71 16.20 9.83 -5.34
C LEU A 71 15.86 10.36 -6.74
N TYR A 72 15.53 9.46 -7.65
CA TYR A 72 15.23 9.81 -9.05
C TYR A 72 13.90 9.18 -9.47
N PRO A 73 12.78 9.60 -8.85
CA PRO A 73 11.49 8.99 -9.12
C PRO A 73 11.01 9.30 -10.54
N GLN A 74 10.31 8.35 -11.11
CA GLN A 74 9.67 8.53 -12.41
C GLN A 74 8.52 9.54 -12.26
N GLU A 75 8.46 10.52 -13.16
CA GLU A 75 7.42 11.53 -13.13
C GLU A 75 6.15 11.02 -13.81
N HIS A 76 5.03 11.12 -13.12
CA HIS A 76 3.70 10.75 -13.60
C HIS A 76 2.67 11.30 -12.63
N ASN A 77 1.38 11.08 -12.95
CA ASN A 77 0.28 11.54 -12.12
C ASN A 77 -0.46 10.40 -11.42
N TYR A 78 0.12 9.20 -11.38
CA TYR A 78 -0.55 8.06 -10.76
C TYR A 78 -0.64 8.22 -9.25
N LEU A 79 -1.80 7.90 -8.71
CA LEU A 79 -2.09 7.96 -7.28
C LEU A 79 -2.37 6.58 -6.67
N TYR A 80 -2.59 5.56 -7.50
CA TYR A 80 -2.94 4.21 -7.07
C TYR A 80 -2.11 3.19 -7.80
N TYR A 81 -1.81 2.09 -7.13
CA TYR A 81 -1.18 0.95 -7.77
C TYR A 81 -1.55 -0.33 -7.03
N HIS A 82 -1.45 -1.45 -7.73
CA HIS A 82 -1.62 -2.78 -7.16
C HIS A 82 -0.88 -3.79 -8.02
N VAL A 83 -0.74 -5.03 -7.52
CA VAL A 83 -0.06 -6.08 -8.26
C VAL A 83 -0.86 -6.42 -9.52
N GLY A 84 -0.18 -6.41 -10.68
CA GLY A 84 -0.77 -6.82 -11.94
C GLY A 84 -0.55 -8.29 -12.19
N ASP A 85 0.70 -8.66 -12.41
CA ASP A 85 1.10 -10.05 -12.63
C ASP A 85 2.10 -10.42 -11.53
N GLU A 86 1.68 -11.32 -10.65
CA GLU A 86 2.49 -11.71 -9.51
C GLU A 86 3.76 -12.43 -9.91
N GLU A 87 3.69 -13.29 -10.93
CA GLU A 87 4.86 -14.03 -11.40
C GLU A 87 5.89 -13.11 -12.06
N ALA A 88 5.42 -12.16 -12.84
CA ALA A 88 6.30 -11.21 -13.51
C ALA A 88 6.73 -10.06 -12.59
N GLY A 89 6.11 -9.91 -11.44
CA GLY A 89 6.42 -8.84 -10.51
C GLY A 89 5.98 -7.46 -11.00
N THR A 90 4.99 -7.40 -11.87
CA THR A 90 4.51 -6.13 -12.42
C THR A 90 3.38 -5.54 -11.60
N HIS A 91 3.19 -4.23 -11.75
CA HIS A 91 2.13 -3.49 -11.08
C HIS A 91 1.29 -2.73 -12.10
N ILE A 92 0.03 -2.50 -11.74
CA ILE A 92 -0.88 -1.66 -12.52
C ILE A 92 -1.02 -0.33 -11.79
N PHE A 93 -0.83 0.77 -12.52
CA PHE A 93 -0.88 2.12 -11.98
C PHE A 93 -2.07 2.87 -12.58
N THR A 94 -2.77 3.64 -11.75
CA THR A 94 -3.91 4.42 -12.21
C THR A 94 -3.94 5.78 -11.52
N GLU A 95 -4.61 6.75 -12.17
CA GLU A 95 -4.86 8.06 -11.59
C GLU A 95 -6.22 8.14 -10.91
N ASP A 96 -7.11 7.20 -11.23
CA ASP A 96 -8.51 7.21 -10.82
C ASP A 96 -8.80 6.03 -9.90
N TYR A 97 -9.45 6.34 -8.79
CA TYR A 97 -9.82 5.34 -7.80
C TYR A 97 -10.78 4.27 -8.39
N GLU A 98 -11.74 4.68 -9.22
CA GLU A 98 -12.67 3.73 -9.83
C GLU A 98 -11.96 2.75 -10.75
N GLU A 99 -11.01 3.23 -11.54
CA GLU A 99 -10.18 2.38 -12.38
C GLU A 99 -9.34 1.43 -11.55
N HIS A 100 -8.82 1.91 -10.43
CA HIS A 100 -8.06 1.08 -9.49
C HIS A 100 -8.90 -0.08 -8.96
N ILE A 101 -10.14 0.19 -8.55
CA ILE A 101 -11.07 -0.84 -8.08
C ILE A 101 -11.34 -1.87 -9.19
N ASP A 102 -11.61 -1.41 -10.40
CA ASP A 102 -12.00 -2.27 -11.51
C ASP A 102 -10.90 -3.26 -11.92
N THR A 103 -9.64 -2.87 -11.75
CA THR A 103 -8.51 -3.68 -12.19
C THR A 103 -7.89 -4.51 -11.08
N GLN A 104 -8.29 -4.29 -9.83
CA GLN A 104 -7.71 -4.98 -8.70
C GLN A 104 -8.25 -6.39 -8.52
N ILE A 105 -7.36 -7.31 -8.15
CA ILE A 105 -7.76 -8.67 -7.76
C ILE A 105 -8.10 -8.64 -6.27
N ILE A 106 -9.39 -8.79 -5.98
CA ILE A 106 -9.89 -8.73 -4.60
C ILE A 106 -9.37 -9.93 -3.82
N GLY A 107 -8.83 -9.65 -2.63
CA GLY A 107 -8.28 -10.70 -1.76
C GLY A 107 -6.95 -11.27 -2.22
N GLY A 108 -6.32 -10.63 -3.19
CA GLY A 108 -4.99 -11.01 -3.65
C GLY A 108 -3.89 -10.65 -2.66
N PRO A 109 -2.62 -10.89 -3.04
CA PRO A 109 -1.48 -10.74 -2.10
C PRO A 109 -1.34 -9.37 -1.47
N ASN A 110 -1.78 -8.33 -2.15
CA ASN A 110 -1.73 -6.96 -1.65
C ASN A 110 -3.11 -6.41 -1.31
N GLY A 111 -4.11 -7.25 -1.32
CA GLY A 111 -5.47 -6.84 -0.99
C GLY A 111 -5.69 -6.86 0.51
N VAL A 112 -6.59 -6.02 0.97
CA VAL A 112 -7.06 -6.04 2.36
C VAL A 112 -8.32 -6.88 2.39
N THR A 113 -8.38 -7.83 3.31
CA THR A 113 -9.53 -8.71 3.43
C THR A 113 -10.08 -8.72 4.85
N THR A 114 -11.34 -9.07 4.96
CA THR A 114 -11.97 -9.34 6.24
C THR A 114 -12.31 -10.82 6.27
N GLU A 115 -11.91 -11.51 7.31
CA GLU A 115 -12.14 -12.94 7.42
C GLU A 115 -13.63 -13.26 7.33
N GLY A 116 -13.98 -14.09 6.35
CA GLY A 116 -15.35 -14.55 6.18
C GLY A 116 -16.34 -13.51 5.67
N ASP A 117 -15.88 -12.35 5.27
CA ASP A 117 -16.76 -11.30 4.77
C ASP A 117 -16.37 -10.89 3.36
N GLU A 118 -17.12 -11.36 2.38
CA GLU A 118 -16.91 -11.03 0.99
C GLU A 118 -17.36 -9.62 0.63
N SER A 119 -18.21 -9.02 1.44
CA SER A 119 -18.71 -7.67 1.18
C SER A 119 -17.71 -6.58 1.52
N SER A 120 -16.60 -6.95 2.14
CA SER A 120 -15.53 -6.00 2.48
C SER A 120 -14.62 -5.66 1.32
N GLU A 121 -14.82 -6.27 0.19
CA GLU A 121 -13.97 -6.12 -0.98
C GLU A 121 -13.78 -4.67 -1.41
N GLU A 122 -14.82 -3.87 -1.31
CA GLU A 122 -14.76 -2.47 -1.69
C GLU A 122 -13.74 -1.69 -0.86
N SER A 123 -13.68 -1.95 0.42
CA SER A 123 -12.71 -1.32 1.28
C SER A 123 -11.31 -1.87 1.03
N ALA A 124 -11.21 -3.15 0.71
CA ALA A 124 -9.93 -3.77 0.40
C ALA A 124 -9.28 -3.12 -0.82
N THR A 125 -10.05 -2.73 -1.82
CA THR A 125 -9.50 -2.14 -3.03
C THR A 125 -8.78 -0.82 -2.78
N GLU A 126 -9.25 -0.02 -1.86
CA GLU A 126 -8.62 1.25 -1.53
C GLU A 126 -7.23 1.05 -0.93
N GLU A 127 -7.03 -0.03 -0.24
CA GLU A 127 -5.85 -0.29 0.55
C GLU A 127 -4.77 -1.08 -0.16
N SER A 128 -5.03 -1.49 -1.38
CA SER A 128 -4.13 -2.35 -2.13
C SER A 128 -2.78 -1.69 -2.39
N GLN A 129 -1.73 -2.47 -2.29
CA GLN A 129 -0.34 -2.03 -2.51
C GLN A 129 0.28 -2.68 -3.76
#